data_9b81985e005fedf3fe6f25bfcf4c755c
#
_entry.id   9b81985e005fedf3fe6f25bfcf4c755c
#
_cell.length_a   1.000
_cell.length_b   1.000
_cell.length_c   1.000
_cell.angle_alpha   90.00
_cell.angle_beta   90.00
_cell.angle_gamma   90.00
#
_symmetry.space_group_name_H-M   'P 1'
#
loop_
_entity.id
_entity.type
_entity.pdbx_description
1 polymer ?
#
loop_
_entity_poly.entity_id
_entity_poly.type
_entity_poly.pdbx_seq_one_letter_code
_entity_poly.pdbx_strand_id
1 'polypeptide(L)'
;MNQAKPDFAGFIVEFPKSRRNVTVEQLKALREELDDSILPVGVFVNAPVELPAQLLNEGTIALAQLHGQEDENYIRQLKTMTDQLLIKAFSIKTEADIKKAIRSEADYILLDQGAGGTGKTFDWSLVPAIKRPWFLAGGLGCENLESAIHLLHPWAVDLSSSVETDGHKDPDKILEAVYAVRNIKEEI
;
A
#
# COMPACT_ATOMS: atom_id res chain seq x y z
N MET A 1 -11.64 1.79 -10.73
CA MET A 1 -11.10 0.53 -10.18
C MET A 1 -11.71 -0.70 -10.84
N ASN A 2 -13.04 -0.89 -10.83
CA ASN A 2 -13.71 -2.10 -11.33
C ASN A 2 -13.40 -2.47 -12.78
N GLN A 3 -13.18 -1.50 -13.65
CA GLN A 3 -12.78 -1.74 -15.05
C GLN A 3 -11.34 -2.24 -15.17
N ALA A 4 -10.41 -1.67 -14.39
CA ALA A 4 -9.00 -2.02 -14.44
C ALA A 4 -8.66 -3.29 -13.63
N LYS A 5 -9.48 -3.61 -12.61
CA LYS A 5 -9.33 -4.76 -11.72
C LYS A 5 -7.92 -4.93 -11.16
N PRO A 6 -7.35 -3.91 -10.46
CA PRO A 6 -6.12 -4.14 -9.72
C PRO A 6 -6.35 -5.20 -8.63
N ASP A 7 -5.29 -5.82 -8.15
CA ASP A 7 -5.41 -6.84 -7.08
C ASP A 7 -5.82 -6.20 -5.75
N PHE A 8 -5.41 -4.94 -5.51
CA PHE A 8 -5.68 -4.19 -4.28
C PHE A 8 -6.23 -2.79 -4.58
N ALA A 9 -7.12 -2.30 -3.69
CA ALA A 9 -7.56 -0.91 -3.66
C ALA A 9 -7.37 -0.32 -2.27
N GLY A 10 -6.50 0.71 -2.14
CA GLY A 10 -6.19 1.38 -0.88
C GLY A 10 -7.14 2.54 -0.58
N PHE A 11 -7.65 2.59 0.64
CA PHE A 11 -8.50 3.65 1.18
C PHE A 11 -7.86 4.27 2.43
N ILE A 12 -7.56 5.56 2.43
CA ILE A 12 -7.03 6.27 3.61
C ILE A 12 -8.21 6.56 4.54
N VAL A 13 -8.25 5.87 5.68
CA VAL A 13 -9.41 5.85 6.59
C VAL A 13 -9.17 6.75 7.79
N GLU A 14 -10.16 7.62 8.10
CA GLU A 14 -10.18 8.50 9.28
C GLU A 14 -8.90 9.32 9.48
N PHE A 15 -8.31 9.82 8.39
CA PHE A 15 -7.15 10.70 8.42
C PHE A 15 -7.42 12.02 7.67
N PRO A 16 -8.15 12.97 8.26
CA PRO A 16 -8.61 14.23 7.61
C PRO A 16 -7.50 15.13 7.06
N LYS A 17 -6.25 14.92 7.49
CA LYS A 17 -5.09 15.63 6.92
C LYS A 17 -4.78 15.24 5.48
N SER A 18 -5.25 14.07 5.05
CA SER A 18 -5.13 13.62 3.67
C SER A 18 -6.32 14.09 2.85
N ARG A 19 -6.06 14.66 1.67
CA ARG A 19 -7.12 14.98 0.68
C ARG A 19 -7.85 13.74 0.16
N ARG A 20 -7.27 12.55 0.36
CA ARG A 20 -7.81 11.25 -0.06
C ARG A 20 -8.52 10.52 1.08
N ASN A 21 -8.77 11.24 2.19
CA ASN A 21 -9.43 10.66 3.35
C ASN A 21 -10.86 10.22 3.01
N VAL A 22 -11.24 9.08 3.56
CA VAL A 22 -12.64 8.62 3.62
C VAL A 22 -13.03 8.33 5.06
N THR A 23 -14.29 8.58 5.40
CA THR A 23 -14.84 8.12 6.69
C THR A 23 -15.16 6.63 6.63
N VAL A 24 -15.42 6.01 7.78
CA VAL A 24 -15.83 4.59 7.84
C VAL A 24 -17.11 4.35 7.03
N GLU A 25 -18.08 5.28 7.09
CA GLU A 25 -19.34 5.19 6.34
C GLU A 25 -19.09 5.25 4.83
N GLN A 26 -18.22 6.17 4.39
CA GLN A 26 -17.82 6.28 2.99
C GLN A 26 -17.07 5.03 2.52
N LEU A 27 -16.16 4.48 3.35
CA LEU A 27 -15.46 3.25 3.05
C LEU A 27 -16.43 2.09 2.84
N LYS A 28 -17.43 1.93 3.73
CA LYS A 28 -18.44 0.87 3.62
C LYS A 28 -19.24 0.99 2.31
N ALA A 29 -19.68 2.19 1.97
CA ALA A 29 -20.39 2.44 0.72
C ALA A 29 -19.51 2.15 -0.52
N LEU A 30 -18.24 2.56 -0.50
CA LEU A 30 -17.30 2.28 -1.59
C LEU A 30 -16.98 0.78 -1.71
N ARG A 31 -16.96 0.06 -0.59
CA ARG A 31 -16.75 -1.41 -0.58
C ARG A 31 -17.92 -2.15 -1.24
N GLU A 32 -19.16 -1.71 -1.02
CA GLU A 32 -20.34 -2.31 -1.66
C GLU A 32 -20.31 -2.19 -3.19
N GLU A 33 -19.69 -1.11 -3.72
CA GLU A 33 -19.54 -0.86 -5.16
C GLU A 33 -18.27 -1.50 -5.76
N LEU A 34 -17.34 -1.98 -4.94
CA LEU A 34 -16.06 -2.53 -5.39
C LEU A 34 -16.26 -3.96 -5.89
N ASP A 35 -15.69 -4.28 -7.07
CA ASP A 35 -15.68 -5.64 -7.62
C ASP A 35 -15.04 -6.62 -6.61
N ASP A 36 -15.66 -7.78 -6.40
CA ASP A 36 -15.21 -8.76 -5.39
C ASP A 36 -13.83 -9.36 -5.67
N SER A 37 -13.33 -9.23 -6.89
CA SER A 37 -11.94 -9.63 -7.23
C SER A 37 -10.88 -8.67 -6.72
N ILE A 38 -11.26 -7.47 -6.23
CA ILE A 38 -10.35 -6.44 -5.74
C ILE A 38 -10.34 -6.45 -4.22
N LEU A 39 -9.18 -6.68 -3.62
CA LEU A 39 -9.03 -6.70 -2.17
C LEU A 39 -8.95 -5.26 -1.61
N PRO A 40 -9.90 -4.84 -0.74
CA PRO A 40 -9.87 -3.53 -0.11
C PRO A 40 -8.78 -3.47 0.97
N VAL A 41 -7.92 -2.47 0.92
CA VAL A 41 -6.87 -2.20 1.91
C VAL A 41 -7.21 -0.91 2.66
N GLY A 42 -7.44 -0.99 3.96
CA GLY A 42 -7.55 0.19 4.81
C GLY A 42 -6.17 0.75 5.14
N VAL A 43 -5.93 2.00 4.83
CA VAL A 43 -4.66 2.69 5.14
C VAL A 43 -4.86 3.59 6.35
N PHE A 44 -4.12 3.32 7.42
CA PHE A 44 -4.22 4.00 8.70
C PHE A 44 -2.94 4.77 9.05
N VAL A 45 -3.10 5.92 9.69
CA VAL A 45 -1.98 6.74 10.16
C VAL A 45 -2.19 7.07 11.63
N ASN A 46 -1.53 6.34 12.51
CA ASN A 46 -1.63 6.47 13.97
C ASN A 46 -3.07 6.37 14.50
N ALA A 47 -3.88 5.52 13.89
CA ALA A 47 -5.23 5.26 14.35
C ALA A 47 -5.25 4.47 15.67
N PRO A 48 -6.29 4.60 16.53
CA PRO A 48 -6.52 3.66 17.63
C PRO A 48 -6.59 2.23 17.09
N VAL A 49 -5.98 1.27 17.80
CA VAL A 49 -5.84 -0.12 17.33
C VAL A 49 -7.17 -0.83 17.11
N GLU A 50 -8.21 -0.38 17.79
CA GLU A 50 -9.57 -0.90 17.69
C GLU A 50 -10.18 -0.65 16.31
N LEU A 51 -9.84 0.47 15.65
CA LEU A 51 -10.42 0.82 14.36
C LEU A 51 -10.00 -0.14 13.24
N PRO A 52 -8.70 -0.38 12.95
CA PRO A 52 -8.33 -1.37 11.95
C PRO A 52 -8.79 -2.78 12.34
N ALA A 53 -8.74 -3.17 13.64
CA ALA A 53 -9.22 -4.47 14.09
C ALA A 53 -10.71 -4.68 13.79
N GLN A 54 -11.54 -3.69 14.08
CA GLN A 54 -12.97 -3.74 13.79
C GLN A 54 -13.24 -3.93 12.29
N LEU A 55 -12.64 -3.09 11.44
CA LEU A 55 -12.89 -3.11 9.99
C LEU A 55 -12.41 -4.41 9.32
N LEU A 56 -11.31 -4.99 9.83
CA LEU A 56 -10.82 -6.30 9.41
C LEU A 56 -11.79 -7.42 9.80
N ASN A 57 -12.23 -7.45 11.06
CA ASN A 57 -13.11 -8.48 11.58
C ASN A 57 -14.55 -8.40 11.00
N GLU A 58 -14.99 -7.20 10.62
CA GLU A 58 -16.26 -7.00 9.90
C GLU A 58 -16.16 -7.39 8.41
N GLY A 59 -14.95 -7.62 7.87
CA GLY A 59 -14.72 -7.89 6.45
C GLY A 59 -14.91 -6.65 5.55
N THR A 60 -14.97 -5.45 6.14
CA THR A 60 -15.02 -4.18 5.38
C THR A 60 -13.72 -3.96 4.60
N ILE A 61 -12.60 -4.35 5.17
CA ILE A 61 -11.29 -4.39 4.52
C ILE A 61 -10.69 -5.80 4.62
N ALA A 62 -9.89 -6.18 3.64
CA ALA A 62 -9.17 -7.46 3.61
C ALA A 62 -7.79 -7.37 4.28
N LEU A 63 -7.13 -6.20 4.21
CA LEU A 63 -5.84 -5.95 4.82
C LEU A 63 -5.83 -4.56 5.47
N ALA A 64 -5.05 -4.40 6.54
CA ALA A 64 -4.77 -3.09 7.13
C ALA A 64 -3.31 -2.69 6.85
N GLN A 65 -3.14 -1.51 6.24
CA GLN A 65 -1.83 -0.91 6.01
C GLN A 65 -1.58 0.17 7.06
N LEU A 66 -0.58 -0.04 7.90
CA LEU A 66 -0.13 0.86 8.96
C LEU A 66 0.92 1.81 8.39
N HIS A 67 0.53 3.04 8.09
CA HIS A 67 1.34 4.02 7.35
C HIS A 67 1.82 5.20 8.19
N GLY A 68 1.66 5.14 9.51
CA GLY A 68 2.13 6.13 10.48
C GLY A 68 3.34 5.66 11.27
N GLN A 69 3.35 5.99 12.56
CA GLN A 69 4.43 5.66 13.50
C GLN A 69 4.10 4.41 14.34
N GLU A 70 3.15 3.57 13.88
CA GLU A 70 2.78 2.33 14.56
C GLU A 70 4.03 1.44 14.70
N ASP A 71 4.38 1.12 15.95
CA ASP A 71 5.54 0.31 16.29
C ASP A 71 5.21 -1.19 16.38
N GLU A 72 6.18 -2.02 16.71
CA GLU A 72 6.00 -3.46 16.86
C GLU A 72 5.05 -3.82 18.02
N ASN A 73 4.90 -2.94 19.04
CA ASN A 73 3.91 -3.18 20.11
C ASN A 73 2.49 -3.01 19.58
N TYR A 74 2.26 -1.97 18.77
CA TYR A 74 0.99 -1.77 18.11
C TYR A 74 0.65 -2.97 17.20
N ILE A 75 1.61 -3.45 16.39
CA ILE A 75 1.41 -4.60 15.49
C ILE A 75 1.04 -5.85 16.30
N ARG A 76 1.78 -6.15 17.38
CA ARG A 76 1.46 -7.27 18.26
C ARG A 76 0.09 -7.15 18.88
N GLN A 77 -0.28 -5.97 19.40
CA GLN A 77 -1.61 -5.72 19.96
C GLN A 77 -2.70 -5.96 18.91
N LEU A 78 -2.54 -5.42 17.72
CA LEU A 78 -3.50 -5.62 16.62
C LEU A 78 -3.64 -7.10 16.27
N LYS A 79 -2.53 -7.86 16.21
CA LYS A 79 -2.52 -9.31 15.98
C LYS A 79 -3.19 -10.14 17.09
N THR A 80 -3.40 -9.59 18.28
CA THR A 80 -4.23 -10.25 19.30
C THR A 80 -5.73 -10.03 19.09
N MET A 81 -6.11 -9.08 18.24
CA MET A 81 -7.50 -8.69 17.99
C MET A 81 -8.04 -9.23 16.66
N THR A 82 -7.16 -9.65 15.75
CA THR A 82 -7.53 -10.16 14.44
C THR A 82 -6.47 -11.11 13.87
N ASP A 83 -6.90 -12.11 13.11
CA ASP A 83 -6.03 -13.03 12.35
C ASP A 83 -5.77 -12.55 10.91
N GLN A 84 -6.28 -11.37 10.56
CA GLN A 84 -6.15 -10.82 9.20
C GLN A 84 -4.75 -10.23 8.94
N LEU A 85 -4.39 -10.13 7.67
CA LEU A 85 -3.05 -9.74 7.24
C LEU A 85 -2.79 -8.23 7.39
N LEU A 86 -1.58 -7.91 7.86
CA LEU A 86 -1.13 -6.55 8.11
C LEU A 86 0.03 -6.17 7.19
N ILE A 87 -0.02 -4.97 6.65
CA ILE A 87 1.05 -4.33 5.91
C ILE A 87 1.63 -3.21 6.79
N LYS A 88 2.94 -3.19 7.05
CA LYS A 88 3.60 -2.04 7.68
C LYS A 88 4.40 -1.25 6.66
N ALA A 89 4.07 0.02 6.49
CA ALA A 89 4.81 0.94 5.63
C ALA A 89 6.01 1.55 6.37
N PHE A 90 7.13 1.65 5.67
CA PHE A 90 8.38 2.22 6.13
C PHE A 90 8.88 3.29 5.17
N SER A 91 9.17 4.47 5.70
CA SER A 91 9.86 5.52 4.94
C SER A 91 11.36 5.19 4.86
N ILE A 92 11.86 4.99 3.64
CA ILE A 92 13.24 4.56 3.39
C ILE A 92 14.09 5.76 3.02
N LYS A 93 15.11 6.01 3.85
CA LYS A 93 16.16 7.02 3.63
C LYS A 93 17.56 6.43 3.73
N THR A 94 17.70 5.34 4.47
CA THR A 94 18.98 4.71 4.80
C THR A 94 18.86 3.19 4.78
N GLU A 95 19.98 2.47 4.70
CA GLU A 95 20.01 1.02 4.89
C GLU A 95 19.45 0.57 6.26
N ALA A 96 19.58 1.41 7.28
CA ALA A 96 19.06 1.09 8.62
C ALA A 96 17.52 1.00 8.60
N ASP A 97 16.86 1.85 7.81
CA ASP A 97 15.40 1.81 7.66
C ASP A 97 14.96 0.50 6.99
N ILE A 98 15.68 0.03 5.98
CA ILE A 98 15.40 -1.25 5.33
C ILE A 98 15.62 -2.42 6.28
N LYS A 99 16.72 -2.42 7.04
CA LYS A 99 16.98 -3.44 8.07
C LYS A 99 15.90 -3.48 9.13
N LYS A 100 15.34 -2.32 9.50
CA LYS A 100 14.19 -2.21 10.40
C LYS A 100 12.94 -2.81 9.74
N ALA A 101 12.65 -2.45 8.50
CA ALA A 101 11.49 -2.97 7.76
C ALA A 101 11.52 -4.49 7.64
N ILE A 102 12.65 -5.08 7.25
CA ILE A 102 12.80 -6.54 7.09
C ILE A 102 12.53 -7.31 8.40
N ARG A 103 12.79 -6.69 9.57
CA ARG A 103 12.58 -7.30 10.89
C ARG A 103 11.18 -7.14 11.44
N SER A 104 10.31 -6.38 10.77
CA SER A 104 8.95 -6.16 11.25
C SER A 104 8.16 -7.45 11.38
N GLU A 105 7.32 -7.52 12.42
CA GLU A 105 6.39 -8.62 12.69
C GLU A 105 5.09 -8.52 11.85
N ALA A 106 4.91 -7.48 11.05
CA ALA A 106 3.81 -7.40 10.08
C ALA A 106 3.93 -8.51 9.02
N ASP A 107 2.84 -8.95 8.43
CA ASP A 107 2.84 -10.03 7.43
C ASP A 107 3.49 -9.58 6.13
N TYR A 108 3.25 -8.34 5.74
CA TYR A 108 3.90 -7.67 4.63
C TYR A 108 4.59 -6.39 5.09
N ILE A 109 5.65 -6.01 4.38
CA ILE A 109 6.25 -4.68 4.51
C ILE A 109 6.03 -3.90 3.23
N LEU A 110 5.90 -2.58 3.35
CA LEU A 110 5.84 -1.67 2.23
C LEU A 110 6.98 -0.67 2.37
N LEU A 111 7.82 -0.57 1.34
CA LEU A 111 8.93 0.38 1.29
C LEU A 111 8.50 1.60 0.47
N ASP A 112 8.49 2.78 1.10
CA ASP A 112 8.05 4.05 0.51
C ASP A 112 9.16 5.11 0.64
N GLN A 113 9.19 6.06 -0.25
CA GLN A 113 10.09 7.25 -0.17
C GLN A 113 9.76 8.15 1.03
N GLY A 114 8.54 8.08 1.58
CA GLY A 114 8.13 8.73 2.81
C GLY A 114 7.59 10.16 2.67
N ALA A 115 7.79 10.84 1.55
CA ALA A 115 7.15 12.13 1.25
C ALA A 115 6.08 11.91 0.17
N GLY A 116 4.92 11.45 0.59
CA GLY A 116 3.82 11.12 -0.31
C GLY A 116 3.50 12.23 -1.32
N GLY A 117 3.35 11.87 -2.59
CA GLY A 117 2.94 12.78 -3.65
C GLY A 117 4.04 13.66 -4.25
N THR A 118 5.31 13.47 -3.90
CA THR A 118 6.44 14.24 -4.48
C THR A 118 6.89 13.74 -5.85
N GLY A 119 6.45 12.55 -6.28
CA GLY A 119 6.89 11.91 -7.52
C GLY A 119 8.36 11.44 -7.51
N LYS A 120 9.04 11.55 -6.37
CA LYS A 120 10.43 11.10 -6.23
C LYS A 120 10.49 9.68 -5.70
N THR A 121 11.43 8.89 -6.19
CA THR A 121 11.79 7.58 -5.66
C THR A 121 12.88 7.72 -4.58
N PHE A 122 12.98 6.75 -3.67
CA PHE A 122 14.18 6.61 -2.85
C PHE A 122 15.29 5.90 -3.65
N ASP A 123 16.49 5.86 -3.08
CA ASP A 123 17.62 5.17 -3.72
C ASP A 123 17.42 3.63 -3.67
N TRP A 124 17.05 3.06 -4.79
CA TRP A 124 16.77 1.62 -4.92
C TRP A 124 17.99 0.74 -4.74
N SER A 125 19.21 1.29 -4.91
CA SER A 125 20.44 0.53 -4.66
C SER A 125 20.62 0.12 -3.20
N LEU A 126 19.87 0.74 -2.28
CA LEU A 126 19.84 0.38 -0.87
C LEU A 126 19.09 -0.93 -0.60
N VAL A 127 18.23 -1.39 -1.52
CA VAL A 127 17.34 -2.55 -1.29
C VAL A 127 18.09 -3.85 -1.56
N PRO A 128 18.37 -4.68 -0.53
CA PRO A 128 18.96 -5.99 -0.72
C PRO A 128 17.89 -6.98 -1.23
N ALA A 129 18.31 -8.18 -1.59
CA ALA A 129 17.36 -9.27 -1.85
C ALA A 129 16.49 -9.54 -0.60
N ILE A 130 15.20 -9.27 -0.67
CA ILE A 130 14.22 -9.47 0.40
C ILE A 130 13.53 -10.82 0.20
N LYS A 131 13.61 -11.71 1.21
CA LYS A 131 13.11 -13.10 1.13
C LYS A 131 11.64 -13.27 1.52
N ARG A 132 10.93 -12.19 1.85
CA ARG A 132 9.51 -12.19 2.21
C ARG A 132 8.73 -11.39 1.18
N PRO A 133 7.40 -11.61 1.02
CA PRO A 133 6.60 -10.75 0.14
C PRO A 133 6.60 -9.30 0.67
N TRP A 134 6.76 -8.34 -0.24
CA TRP A 134 6.85 -6.93 0.09
C TRP A 134 6.32 -6.05 -1.04
N PHE A 135 5.87 -4.86 -0.67
CA PHE A 135 5.34 -3.85 -1.57
C PHE A 135 6.36 -2.75 -1.83
N LEU A 136 6.48 -2.32 -3.07
CA LEU A 136 7.22 -1.13 -3.44
C LEU A 136 6.26 0.03 -3.67
N ALA A 137 6.52 1.16 -3.02
CA ALA A 137 5.79 2.42 -3.15
C ALA A 137 6.74 3.60 -3.30
N GLY A 138 6.16 4.79 -3.47
CA GLY A 138 6.90 6.05 -3.50
C GLY A 138 7.46 6.41 -4.87
N GLY A 139 6.81 7.36 -5.55
CA GLY A 139 7.26 7.91 -6.82
C GLY A 139 7.19 6.94 -8.01
N LEU A 140 6.42 5.86 -7.90
CA LEU A 140 6.20 4.93 -9.01
C LEU A 140 5.20 5.52 -10.01
N GLY A 141 5.51 5.37 -11.29
CA GLY A 141 4.67 5.72 -12.42
C GLY A 141 5.02 4.87 -13.64
N CYS A 142 4.25 4.97 -14.71
CA CYS A 142 4.47 4.15 -15.91
C CYS A 142 5.90 4.30 -16.48
N GLU A 143 6.53 5.44 -16.26
CA GLU A 143 7.88 5.77 -16.74
C GLU A 143 9.02 5.00 -16.05
N ASN A 144 8.80 4.50 -14.82
CA ASN A 144 9.84 3.82 -14.04
C ASN A 144 9.43 2.45 -13.51
N LEU A 145 8.17 2.06 -13.70
CA LEU A 145 7.55 0.87 -13.13
C LEU A 145 8.25 -0.42 -13.59
N GLU A 146 8.52 -0.54 -14.90
CA GLU A 146 9.21 -1.70 -15.47
C GLU A 146 10.62 -1.85 -14.89
N SER A 147 11.40 -0.75 -14.89
CA SER A 147 12.76 -0.75 -14.32
C SER A 147 12.75 -1.11 -12.82
N ALA A 148 11.77 -0.61 -12.06
CA ALA A 148 11.63 -0.91 -10.65
C ALA A 148 11.34 -2.40 -10.39
N ILE A 149 10.43 -2.99 -11.17
CA ILE A 149 10.05 -4.39 -11.04
C ILE A 149 11.21 -5.31 -11.41
N HIS A 150 11.89 -5.06 -12.54
CA HIS A 150 13.05 -5.86 -12.96
C HIS A 150 14.25 -5.75 -12.01
N LEU A 151 14.47 -4.58 -11.41
CA LEU A 151 15.60 -4.37 -10.51
C LEU A 151 15.37 -4.98 -9.13
N LEU A 152 14.16 -4.83 -8.60
CA LEU A 152 13.89 -5.05 -7.18
C LEU A 152 13.03 -6.30 -6.90
N HIS A 153 12.35 -6.83 -7.91
CA HIS A 153 11.43 -7.97 -7.81
C HIS A 153 10.47 -7.86 -6.61
N PRO A 154 9.73 -6.73 -6.44
CA PRO A 154 8.75 -6.62 -5.38
C PRO A 154 7.60 -7.61 -5.65
N TRP A 155 6.97 -8.09 -4.57
CA TRP A 155 5.76 -8.92 -4.71
C TRP A 155 4.56 -8.13 -5.25
N ALA A 156 4.46 -6.85 -4.90
CA ALA A 156 3.45 -5.93 -5.42
C ALA A 156 3.99 -4.50 -5.47
N VAL A 157 3.32 -3.65 -6.25
CA VAL A 157 3.60 -2.21 -6.37
C VAL A 157 2.40 -1.39 -5.94
N ASP A 158 2.64 -0.26 -5.28
CA ASP A 158 1.61 0.70 -4.87
C ASP A 158 1.80 2.04 -5.60
N LEU A 159 0.81 2.41 -6.39
CA LEU A 159 0.77 3.66 -7.14
C LEU A 159 -0.33 4.57 -6.58
N SER A 160 0.01 5.83 -6.31
CA SER A 160 -0.95 6.78 -5.78
C SER A 160 -1.07 8.03 -6.65
N SER A 161 -0.13 8.96 -6.58
CA SER A 161 -0.25 10.26 -7.30
C SER A 161 -0.06 10.13 -8.81
N SER A 162 0.72 9.16 -9.29
CA SER A 162 0.95 8.93 -10.72
C SER A 162 -0.30 8.52 -11.50
N VAL A 163 -1.30 7.96 -10.80
CA VAL A 163 -2.59 7.59 -11.37
C VAL A 163 -3.68 8.63 -11.05
N GLU A 164 -3.28 9.90 -10.93
CA GLU A 164 -4.19 11.03 -10.69
C GLU A 164 -4.04 12.10 -11.78
N THR A 165 -5.16 12.79 -12.05
CA THR A 165 -5.21 14.03 -12.84
C THR A 165 -5.91 15.06 -11.96
N ASP A 166 -5.32 16.25 -11.80
CA ASP A 166 -5.82 17.34 -10.95
C ASP A 166 -6.19 16.92 -9.52
N GLY A 167 -5.44 15.94 -8.99
CA GLY A 167 -5.62 15.44 -7.64
C GLY A 167 -6.74 14.43 -7.44
N HIS A 168 -7.38 13.97 -8.50
CA HIS A 168 -8.40 12.93 -8.51
C HIS A 168 -7.90 11.69 -9.23
N LYS A 169 -8.36 10.51 -8.81
CA LYS A 169 -8.02 9.25 -9.48
C LYS A 169 -8.54 9.28 -10.92
N ASP A 170 -7.64 9.00 -11.85
CA ASP A 170 -7.89 8.99 -13.29
C ASP A 170 -8.09 7.54 -13.76
N PRO A 171 -9.27 7.19 -14.29
CA PRO A 171 -9.58 5.84 -14.72
C PRO A 171 -8.64 5.31 -15.80
N ASP A 172 -8.23 6.15 -16.76
CA ASP A 172 -7.37 5.75 -17.87
C ASP A 172 -5.96 5.46 -17.38
N LYS A 173 -5.41 6.32 -16.50
CA LYS A 173 -4.10 6.09 -15.86
C LYS A 173 -4.08 4.85 -14.98
N ILE A 174 -5.16 4.56 -14.26
CA ILE A 174 -5.28 3.32 -13.48
C ILE A 174 -5.26 2.11 -14.40
N LEU A 175 -6.02 2.15 -15.50
CA LEU A 175 -6.06 1.07 -16.49
C LEU A 175 -4.69 0.85 -17.12
N GLU A 176 -4.02 1.92 -17.52
CA GLU A 176 -2.66 1.89 -18.09
C GLU A 176 -1.65 1.28 -17.11
N ALA A 177 -1.68 1.71 -15.85
CA ALA A 177 -0.77 1.21 -14.82
C ALA A 177 -0.98 -0.29 -14.55
N VAL A 178 -2.22 -0.74 -14.41
CA VAL A 178 -2.53 -2.17 -14.21
C VAL A 178 -2.11 -3.00 -15.42
N TYR A 179 -2.36 -2.48 -16.64
CA TYR A 179 -1.93 -3.14 -17.87
C TYR A 179 -0.40 -3.24 -17.94
N ALA A 180 0.31 -2.15 -17.62
CA ALA A 180 1.78 -2.13 -17.62
C ALA A 180 2.35 -3.20 -16.69
N VAL A 181 1.91 -3.25 -15.42
CA VAL A 181 2.39 -4.25 -14.44
C VAL A 181 2.15 -5.68 -14.93
N ARG A 182 0.96 -5.98 -15.45
CA ARG A 182 0.60 -7.34 -15.88
C ARG A 182 1.32 -7.80 -17.14
N ASN A 183 1.87 -6.89 -17.93
CA ASN A 183 2.60 -7.22 -19.16
C ASN A 183 4.12 -7.17 -19.01
N ILE A 184 4.63 -6.82 -17.83
CA ILE A 184 6.06 -6.95 -17.54
C ILE A 184 6.38 -8.45 -17.49
N LYS A 185 7.21 -8.89 -18.44
CA LYS A 185 7.70 -10.27 -18.45
C LYS A 185 8.83 -10.37 -17.44
N GLU A 186 8.68 -11.24 -16.45
CA GLU A 186 9.81 -11.66 -15.64
C GLU A 186 10.79 -12.39 -16.58
N GLU A 187 11.99 -11.84 -16.75
CA GLU A 187 13.09 -12.58 -17.37
C GLU A 187 13.51 -13.65 -16.36
N ILE A 188 13.11 -14.89 -16.64
CA ILE A 188 13.45 -16.09 -15.86
C ILE A 188 14.91 -16.46 -16.07
#